data_e791122300ad186843d6966276602e91
#
_entry.id   e791122300ad186843d6966276602e91
#
_cell.length_a   1.000
_cell.length_b   1.000
_cell.length_c   1.000
_cell.angle_alpha   90.00
_cell.angle_beta   90.00
_cell.angle_gamma   90.00
#
_symmetry.space_group_name_H-M   'P 1'
#
loop_
_entity.id
_entity.type
_entity.pdbx_description
1 polymer ?
#
loop_
_entity_poly.entity_id
_entity_poly.type
_entity_poly.pdbx_seq_one_letter_code
_entity_poly.pdbx_strand_id
1 'polypeptide(L)'
;MTYLLDVSVLVAWGWSDHVDHERTAAWIGAAKRRKATTLMTSAIPELGFVRVSVQRTGGRVTVAEATETLAGMVAALGARHVLLADDRAARQFPEWCSSALRTTDAHLLELAAAHGATLATLDTGIPGAFLLPTKVANGG
;
A
#
# COMPACT_ATOMS: atom_id res chain seq x y z
N MET A 1 5.88 12.99 -7.53
CA MET A 1 6.04 12.14 -6.33
C MET A 1 5.80 10.68 -6.66
N THR A 2 6.61 9.82 -6.12
CA THR A 2 6.52 8.38 -6.32
C THR A 2 6.26 7.71 -4.98
N TYR A 3 5.18 6.93 -4.89
CA TYR A 3 4.78 6.25 -3.66
C TYR A 3 4.75 4.74 -3.89
N LEU A 4 5.26 3.99 -2.91
CA LEU A 4 5.01 2.56 -2.80
C LEU A 4 3.84 2.38 -1.83
N LEU A 5 2.77 1.71 -2.28
CA LEU A 5 1.57 1.52 -1.47
C LEU A 5 1.76 0.33 -0.51
N ASP A 6 1.63 0.60 0.78
CA ASP A 6 1.68 -0.43 1.82
C ASP A 6 0.44 -1.33 1.77
N VAL A 7 0.53 -2.52 2.38
CA VAL A 7 -0.61 -3.45 2.55
C VAL A 7 -1.82 -2.73 3.14
N SER A 8 -1.61 -1.93 4.18
CA SER A 8 -2.69 -1.19 4.85
C SER A 8 -3.47 -0.29 3.89
N VAL A 9 -2.77 0.34 2.95
CA VAL A 9 -3.39 1.21 1.95
C VAL A 9 -4.21 0.39 0.95
N LEU A 10 -3.66 -0.72 0.47
CA LEU A 10 -4.38 -1.60 -0.48
C LEU A 10 -5.65 -2.18 0.16
N VAL A 11 -5.55 -2.65 1.39
CA VAL A 11 -6.70 -3.22 2.11
C VAL A 11 -7.79 -2.17 2.32
N ALA A 12 -7.43 -0.99 2.82
CA ALA A 12 -8.39 0.08 3.06
C ALA A 12 -9.04 0.55 1.75
N TRP A 13 -8.30 0.59 0.67
CA TRP A 13 -8.82 0.99 -0.65
C TRP A 13 -9.72 -0.08 -1.25
N GLY A 14 -9.32 -1.35 -1.15
CA GLY A 14 -10.06 -2.45 -1.77
C GLY A 14 -11.34 -2.86 -1.02
N TRP A 15 -11.47 -2.51 0.26
CA TRP A 15 -12.61 -2.89 1.08
C TRP A 15 -13.44 -1.66 1.48
N SER A 16 -14.62 -1.52 0.88
CA SER A 16 -15.48 -0.36 1.09
C SER A 16 -16.00 -0.21 2.53
N ASP A 17 -16.02 -1.29 3.29
CA ASP A 17 -16.41 -1.29 4.71
C ASP A 17 -15.26 -0.98 5.68
N HIS A 18 -14.04 -0.83 5.18
CA HIS A 18 -12.90 -0.50 6.01
C HIS A 18 -13.02 0.92 6.58
N VAL A 19 -12.64 1.07 7.86
CA VAL A 19 -12.76 2.36 8.56
C VAL A 19 -12.00 3.48 7.85
N ASP A 20 -10.90 3.18 7.17
CA ASP A 20 -10.08 4.15 6.45
C ASP A 20 -10.36 4.18 4.94
N HIS A 21 -11.43 3.53 4.49
CA HIS A 21 -11.71 3.45 3.05
C HIS A 21 -11.88 4.83 2.41
N GLU A 22 -12.71 5.69 2.99
CA GLU A 22 -13.00 7.00 2.40
C GLU A 22 -11.77 7.87 2.26
N ARG A 23 -10.95 7.95 3.32
CA ARG A 23 -9.73 8.76 3.26
C ARG A 23 -8.72 8.20 2.26
N THR A 24 -8.62 6.88 2.16
CA THR A 24 -7.71 6.21 1.24
C THR A 24 -8.15 6.40 -0.21
N ALA A 25 -9.43 6.16 -0.49
CA ALA A 25 -9.98 6.35 -1.83
C ALA A 25 -9.85 7.80 -2.29
N ALA A 26 -10.07 8.75 -1.39
CA ALA A 26 -9.93 10.17 -1.69
C ALA A 26 -8.48 10.54 -2.01
N TRP A 27 -7.52 10.02 -1.23
CA TRP A 27 -6.10 10.29 -1.47
C TRP A 27 -5.62 9.67 -2.79
N ILE A 28 -5.98 8.42 -3.06
CA ILE A 28 -5.63 7.75 -4.34
C ILE A 28 -6.25 8.49 -5.51
N GLY A 29 -7.51 8.88 -5.39
CA GLY A 29 -8.19 9.64 -6.44
C GLY A 29 -7.52 10.96 -6.75
N ALA A 30 -7.07 11.69 -5.72
CA ALA A 30 -6.32 12.93 -5.89
C ALA A 30 -4.94 12.68 -6.51
N ALA A 31 -4.23 11.64 -6.04
CA ALA A 31 -2.91 11.28 -6.56
C ALA A 31 -2.97 10.91 -8.04
N LYS A 32 -3.98 10.16 -8.45
CA LYS A 32 -4.17 9.75 -9.86
C LYS A 32 -4.32 10.93 -10.81
N ARG A 33 -4.88 12.04 -10.35
CA ARG A 33 -5.10 13.24 -11.16
C ARG A 33 -3.83 14.03 -11.41
N ARG A 34 -2.76 13.76 -10.68
CA ARG A 34 -1.48 14.46 -10.81
C ARG A 34 -0.59 13.69 -11.79
N LYS A 35 -0.28 14.29 -12.93
CA LYS A 35 0.51 13.64 -14.00
C LYS A 35 1.90 13.19 -13.54
N ALA A 36 2.49 13.91 -12.59
CA ALA A 36 3.83 13.61 -12.08
C ALA A 36 3.83 12.54 -10.97
N THR A 37 2.69 11.99 -10.61
CA THR A 37 2.59 10.99 -9.53
C THR A 37 2.70 9.59 -10.10
N THR A 38 3.52 8.75 -9.45
CA THR A 38 3.60 7.31 -9.70
C THR A 38 3.15 6.59 -8.44
N LEU A 39 2.25 5.63 -8.59
CA LEU A 39 1.75 4.79 -7.52
C LEU A 39 2.23 3.36 -7.78
N MET A 40 3.17 2.92 -6.96
CA MET A 40 3.78 1.60 -7.09
C MET A 40 3.11 0.57 -6.21
N THR A 41 2.99 -0.65 -6.71
CA THR A 41 2.77 -1.83 -5.89
C THR A 41 3.99 -2.73 -6.02
N SER A 42 4.11 -3.71 -5.13
CA SER A 42 5.13 -4.75 -5.21
C SER A 42 4.57 -6.06 -4.66
N ALA A 43 5.31 -7.14 -4.80
CA ALA A 43 4.83 -8.48 -4.47
C ALA A 43 4.32 -8.60 -3.03
N ILE A 44 5.05 -8.05 -2.04
CA ILE A 44 4.66 -8.15 -0.62
C ILE A 44 3.33 -7.43 -0.33
N PRO A 45 3.13 -6.16 -0.71
CA PRO A 45 1.83 -5.53 -0.54
C PRO A 45 0.70 -6.25 -1.26
N GLU A 46 0.92 -6.73 -2.47
CA GLU A 46 -0.10 -7.45 -3.23
C GLU A 46 -0.46 -8.78 -2.57
N LEU A 47 0.54 -9.56 -2.15
CA LEU A 47 0.32 -10.79 -1.37
C LEU A 47 -0.42 -10.50 -0.08
N GLY A 48 -0.04 -9.43 0.61
CA GLY A 48 -0.67 -9.00 1.85
C GLY A 48 -2.15 -8.69 1.64
N PHE A 49 -2.50 -7.99 0.56
CA PHE A 49 -3.90 -7.72 0.23
C PHE A 49 -4.70 -9.01 0.05
N VAL A 50 -4.18 -9.94 -0.73
CA VAL A 50 -4.86 -11.22 -0.98
C VAL A 50 -5.05 -11.98 0.33
N ARG A 51 -3.98 -12.14 1.10
CA ARG A 51 -4.00 -12.87 2.37
C ARG A 51 -5.00 -12.26 3.37
N VAL A 52 -4.93 -10.96 3.58
CA VAL A 52 -5.82 -10.26 4.52
C VAL A 52 -7.28 -10.36 4.07
N SER A 53 -7.54 -10.22 2.77
CA SER A 53 -8.90 -10.33 2.23
C SER A 53 -9.53 -11.69 2.50
N VAL A 54 -8.76 -12.76 2.33
CA VAL A 54 -9.24 -14.12 2.65
C VAL A 54 -9.41 -14.28 4.16
N GLN A 55 -8.45 -13.85 4.96
CA GLN A 55 -8.46 -14.01 6.42
C GLN A 55 -9.61 -13.25 7.09
N ARG A 56 -9.85 -12.00 6.70
CA ARG A 56 -10.87 -11.18 7.35
C ARG A 56 -12.30 -11.67 7.09
N THR A 57 -12.49 -12.52 6.10
CA THR A 57 -13.80 -13.11 5.77
C THR A 57 -13.92 -14.57 6.22
N GLY A 58 -12.91 -15.12 6.92
CA GLY A 58 -12.91 -16.53 7.30
C GLY A 58 -12.92 -17.46 6.10
N GLY A 59 -12.35 -17.03 4.97
CA GLY A 59 -12.28 -17.79 3.73
C GLY A 59 -13.52 -17.68 2.83
N ARG A 60 -14.50 -16.85 3.20
CA ARG A 60 -15.68 -16.63 2.33
C ARG A 60 -15.30 -15.94 1.03
N VAL A 61 -14.36 -14.99 1.08
CA VAL A 61 -13.70 -14.49 -0.10
C VAL A 61 -12.56 -15.45 -0.42
N THR A 62 -12.55 -16.00 -1.62
CA THR A 62 -11.53 -16.95 -2.06
C THR A 62 -10.27 -16.21 -2.51
N VAL A 63 -9.16 -16.96 -2.62
CA VAL A 63 -7.92 -16.41 -3.19
C VAL A 63 -8.17 -15.89 -4.61
N ALA A 64 -8.91 -16.64 -5.43
CA ALA A 64 -9.22 -16.23 -6.80
C ALA A 64 -10.02 -14.91 -6.83
N GLU A 65 -11.02 -14.77 -5.96
CA GLU A 65 -11.82 -13.55 -5.87
C GLU A 65 -10.98 -12.36 -5.40
N ALA A 66 -10.15 -12.56 -4.38
CA ALA A 66 -9.25 -11.50 -3.89
C ALA A 66 -8.24 -11.06 -4.96
N THR A 67 -7.70 -12.00 -5.70
CA THR A 67 -6.77 -11.74 -6.81
C THR A 67 -7.44 -10.96 -7.93
N GLU A 68 -8.67 -11.31 -8.26
CA GLU A 68 -9.45 -10.59 -9.26
C GLU A 68 -9.75 -9.15 -8.83
N THR A 69 -10.10 -8.96 -7.57
CA THR A 69 -10.30 -7.62 -6.99
C THR A 69 -9.02 -6.80 -7.07
N LEU A 70 -7.89 -7.39 -6.70
CA LEU A 70 -6.59 -6.73 -6.79
C LEU A 70 -6.27 -6.31 -8.23
N ALA A 71 -6.50 -7.18 -9.19
CA ALA A 71 -6.28 -6.87 -10.60
C ALA A 71 -7.12 -5.67 -11.06
N GLY A 72 -8.37 -5.59 -10.62
CA GLY A 72 -9.23 -4.45 -10.88
C GLY A 72 -8.74 -3.16 -10.25
N MET A 73 -8.23 -3.23 -9.02
CA MET A 73 -7.64 -2.09 -8.33
C MET A 73 -6.42 -1.55 -9.07
N VAL A 74 -5.51 -2.43 -9.45
CA VAL A 74 -4.30 -2.06 -10.20
C VAL A 74 -4.69 -1.45 -11.55
N ALA A 75 -5.64 -2.04 -12.26
CA ALA A 75 -6.14 -1.49 -13.52
C ALA A 75 -6.73 -0.09 -13.34
N ALA A 76 -7.39 0.17 -12.21
CA ALA A 76 -7.96 1.48 -11.89
C ALA A 76 -6.89 2.56 -11.67
N LEU A 77 -5.68 2.19 -11.30
CA LEU A 77 -4.56 3.14 -11.21
C LEU A 77 -4.07 3.60 -12.59
N GLY A 78 -4.33 2.80 -13.62
CA GLY A 78 -4.03 3.15 -15.01
C GLY A 78 -2.55 3.45 -15.24
N ALA A 79 -2.29 4.51 -15.99
CA ALA A 79 -0.93 4.93 -16.35
C ALA A 79 -0.08 5.39 -15.17
N ARG A 80 -0.68 5.59 -13.98
CA ARG A 80 0.06 5.98 -12.77
C ARG A 80 0.71 4.79 -12.09
N HIS A 81 0.30 3.57 -12.42
CA HIS A 81 0.77 2.36 -11.76
C HIS A 81 2.09 1.85 -12.34
N VAL A 82 2.97 1.44 -11.44
CA VAL A 82 4.19 0.68 -11.77
C VAL A 82 4.32 -0.46 -10.76
N LEU A 83 4.52 -1.68 -11.26
CA LEU A 83 4.90 -2.79 -10.41
C LEU A 83 6.40 -2.72 -10.14
N LEU A 84 6.76 -2.55 -8.88
CA LEU A 84 8.16 -2.50 -8.45
C LEU A 84 8.63 -3.90 -8.09
N ALA A 85 9.65 -4.39 -8.79
CA ALA A 85 10.29 -5.66 -8.42
C ALA A 85 10.98 -5.52 -7.07
N ASP A 86 10.77 -6.50 -6.17
CA ASP A 86 11.43 -6.50 -4.88
C ASP A 86 12.79 -7.17 -5.01
N ASP A 87 13.83 -6.36 -5.08
CA ASP A 87 15.22 -6.78 -5.23
C ASP A 87 16.01 -6.65 -3.92
N ARG A 88 15.32 -6.44 -2.78
CA ARG A 88 15.99 -6.22 -1.50
C ARG A 88 16.02 -7.50 -0.67
N ALA A 89 17.20 -7.82 -0.14
CA ALA A 89 17.35 -8.94 0.80
C ALA A 89 16.86 -8.53 2.20
N ALA A 90 16.33 -9.52 2.94
CA ALA A 90 15.82 -9.32 4.30
C ALA A 90 16.86 -9.77 5.34
N ARG A 91 18.06 -9.20 5.30
CA ARG A 91 19.18 -9.60 6.16
C ARG A 91 19.59 -8.53 7.17
N GLN A 92 19.11 -7.30 7.01
CA GLN A 92 19.43 -6.19 7.89
C GLN A 92 18.16 -5.40 8.14
N PHE A 93 17.96 -5.00 9.39
CA PHE A 93 16.82 -4.19 9.78
C PHE A 93 17.30 -3.00 10.62
N PRO A 94 16.62 -1.85 10.53
CA PRO A 94 16.94 -0.70 11.38
C PRO A 94 16.61 -0.98 12.84
N GLU A 95 17.21 -0.22 13.75
CA GLU A 95 17.00 -0.40 15.19
C GLU A 95 15.55 -0.30 15.63
N TRP A 96 14.75 0.57 14.99
CA TRP A 96 13.35 0.70 15.33
C TRP A 96 12.53 -0.56 15.00
N CYS A 97 13.05 -1.43 14.14
CA CYS A 97 12.41 -2.72 13.80
C CYS A 97 12.81 -3.76 14.84
N SER A 98 12.17 -3.73 15.99
CA SER A 98 12.50 -4.58 17.13
C SER A 98 11.51 -5.72 17.37
N SER A 99 10.51 -5.87 16.50
CA SER A 99 9.51 -6.94 16.62
C SER A 99 9.17 -7.52 15.26
N ALA A 100 8.64 -8.75 15.28
CA ALA A 100 8.22 -9.44 14.05
C ALA A 100 7.16 -8.64 13.28
N LEU A 101 6.31 -7.91 13.97
CA LEU A 101 5.24 -7.12 13.36
C LEU A 101 5.77 -5.95 12.53
N ARG A 102 7.01 -5.53 12.75
CA ARG A 102 7.65 -4.40 12.06
C ARG A 102 8.51 -4.80 10.88
N THR A 103 8.76 -6.08 10.67
CA THR A 103 9.71 -6.54 9.64
C THR A 103 9.24 -6.19 8.22
N THR A 104 7.97 -6.39 7.92
CA THR A 104 7.42 -6.03 6.61
C THR A 104 7.49 -4.52 6.37
N ASP A 105 7.14 -3.72 7.38
CA ASP A 105 7.19 -2.26 7.30
C ASP A 105 8.60 -1.76 7.01
N ALA A 106 9.59 -2.28 7.73
CA ALA A 106 10.99 -1.91 7.55
C ALA A 106 11.50 -2.31 6.16
N HIS A 107 11.14 -3.51 5.69
CA HIS A 107 11.52 -3.98 4.37
C HIS A 107 10.93 -3.08 3.26
N LEU A 108 9.65 -2.77 3.34
CA LEU A 108 8.99 -1.93 2.33
C LEU A 108 9.50 -0.49 2.35
N LEU A 109 9.82 0.04 3.52
CA LEU A 109 10.42 1.37 3.63
C LEU A 109 11.77 1.42 2.93
N GLU A 110 12.61 0.42 3.14
CA GLU A 110 13.92 0.29 2.47
C GLU A 110 13.77 0.12 0.97
N LEU A 111 12.85 -0.75 0.54
CA LEU A 111 12.58 -0.97 -0.88
C LEU A 111 12.17 0.33 -1.58
N ALA A 112 11.25 1.06 -0.98
CA ALA A 112 10.82 2.35 -1.52
C ALA A 112 12.00 3.32 -1.64
N ALA A 113 12.77 3.50 -0.57
CA ALA A 113 13.90 4.41 -0.55
C ALA A 113 14.96 4.06 -1.60
N ALA A 114 15.23 2.77 -1.80
CA ALA A 114 16.19 2.30 -2.80
C ALA A 114 15.78 2.64 -4.23
N HIS A 115 14.49 2.86 -4.48
CA HIS A 115 13.95 3.16 -5.80
C HIS A 115 13.40 4.59 -5.91
N GLY A 116 13.85 5.49 -5.03
CA GLY A 116 13.45 6.90 -5.08
C GLY A 116 11.99 7.15 -4.77
N ALA A 117 11.35 6.23 -4.06
CA ALA A 117 9.94 6.31 -3.67
C ALA A 117 9.79 6.54 -2.16
N THR A 118 8.59 6.91 -1.77
CA THR A 118 8.19 7.03 -0.37
C THR A 118 7.12 5.97 -0.08
N LEU A 119 7.26 5.25 1.03
CA LEU A 119 6.23 4.31 1.46
C LEU A 119 5.00 5.08 1.93
N ALA A 120 3.86 4.87 1.26
CA ALA A 120 2.57 5.43 1.68
C ALA A 120 1.85 4.40 2.54
N THR A 121 1.44 4.80 3.73
CA THR A 121 0.91 3.88 4.75
C THR A 121 -0.20 4.53 5.57
N LEU A 122 -1.00 3.70 6.21
CA LEU A 122 -1.95 4.10 7.26
C LEU A 122 -1.41 3.82 8.66
N ASP A 123 -0.22 3.21 8.77
CA ASP A 123 0.42 2.89 10.04
C ASP A 123 1.20 4.10 10.56
N THR A 124 0.92 4.51 11.79
CA THR A 124 1.55 5.68 12.43
C THR A 124 2.96 5.41 12.94
N GLY A 125 3.38 4.15 13.00
CA GLY A 125 4.63 3.77 13.65
C GLY A 125 5.83 3.54 12.73
N ILE A 126 5.79 3.98 11.48
CA ILE A 126 6.87 3.75 10.51
C ILE A 126 7.66 5.05 10.29
N PRO A 127 8.89 5.16 10.86
CA PRO A 127 9.69 6.38 10.68
C PRO A 127 10.02 6.62 9.20
N GLY A 128 9.80 7.85 8.73
CA GLY A 128 10.13 8.23 7.35
C GLY A 128 9.09 7.87 6.30
N ALA A 129 8.02 7.16 6.67
CA ALA A 129 6.92 6.88 5.76
C ALA A 129 5.98 8.09 5.61
N PHE A 130 5.25 8.10 4.51
CA PHE A 130 4.18 9.07 4.30
C PHE A 130 2.87 8.47 4.86
N LEU A 131 2.38 9.07 5.94
CA LEU A 131 1.09 8.69 6.51
C LEU A 131 -0.02 9.38 5.71
N LEU A 132 -0.99 8.60 5.22
CA LEU A 132 -2.12 9.17 4.49
C LEU A 132 -2.87 10.18 5.37
N PRO A 133 -3.26 11.33 4.82
CA PRO A 133 -3.96 12.35 5.60
C PRO A 133 -5.34 11.86 6.04
N THR A 134 -5.77 12.29 7.22
CA THR A 134 -7.09 11.95 7.76
C THR A 134 -8.22 12.61 6.99
N LYS A 135 -7.92 13.79 6.42
CA LYS A 135 -8.81 14.46 5.47
C LYS A 135 -7.98 14.89 4.28
N VAL A 136 -8.44 14.54 3.09
CA VAL A 136 -7.94 15.18 1.89
C VAL A 136 -8.40 16.63 1.98
N ALA A 137 -7.45 17.57 1.90
CA ALA A 137 -7.77 18.98 1.85
C ALA A 137 -8.87 19.15 0.79
N ASN A 138 -10.01 19.69 1.23
CA ASN A 138 -10.98 20.17 0.30
C ASN A 138 -10.25 21.21 -0.54
N GLY A 139 -9.84 20.82 -1.71
CA GLY A 139 -9.17 21.72 -2.65
C GLY A 139 -10.10 22.80 -3.11
N GLY A 140 -10.65 23.26 -2.10
CA GLY A 140 -11.79 24.08 -2.41
C GLY A 140 -12.42 23.15 -3.25
#